data_ef4837d5b98538c5a6cf8b17defdaaf3
#
_entry.id   ef4837d5b98538c5a6cf8b17defdaaf3
#
_cell.length_a   1.000
_cell.length_b   1.000
_cell.length_c   1.000
_cell.angle_alpha   90.00
_cell.angle_beta   90.00
_cell.angle_gamma   90.00
#
_symmetry.space_group_name_H-M   'P 1'
#
loop_
_entity.id
_entity.type
_entity.pdbx_description
1 polymer ?
#
loop_
_entity_poly.entity_id
_entity_poly.type
_entity_poly.pdbx_seq_one_letter_code
_entity_poly.pdbx_strand_id
1 'polypeptide(L)'
;FDGAYGGELFHGVIPRVLETDNYKELSWPDLANGLVEVDSAGWAEPWDKLSGRILEGFEAIAREVESSGGGNALVVSHSMTIGTLAYLVDENITKNPNVDNGSVTVLEYENGRFSIQALGDVSYRQIGAAILDRENQE
;
A
#
# COMPACT_ATOMS: atom_id res chain seq x y z
N PHE A 1 -7.61 -6.32 -7.30
CA PHE A 1 -8.14 -5.76 -6.07
C PHE A 1 -9.51 -5.11 -6.29
N ASP A 2 -9.67 -4.29 -7.32
CA ASP A 2 -10.84 -3.44 -7.55
C ASP A 2 -11.98 -4.15 -8.32
N GLY A 3 -11.81 -5.40 -8.72
CA GLY A 3 -12.80 -6.17 -9.42
C GLY A 3 -13.29 -5.50 -10.71
N ALA A 4 -14.62 -5.39 -10.89
CA ALA A 4 -15.25 -4.76 -12.04
C ALA A 4 -14.93 -3.26 -12.21
N TYR A 5 -14.39 -2.62 -11.19
CA TYR A 5 -14.07 -1.18 -11.17
C TYR A 5 -12.59 -0.88 -11.42
N GLY A 6 -11.80 -1.90 -11.74
CA GLY A 6 -10.39 -1.73 -12.07
C GLY A 6 -10.19 -0.72 -13.20
N GLY A 7 -9.29 0.25 -12.97
CA GLY A 7 -9.02 1.34 -13.91
C GLY A 7 -9.83 2.60 -13.71
N GLU A 8 -10.86 2.60 -12.87
CA GLU A 8 -11.53 3.83 -12.44
C GLU A 8 -10.77 4.54 -11.31
N LEU A 9 -11.02 5.83 -11.12
CA LEU A 9 -10.41 6.57 -10.02
C LEU A 9 -10.95 6.07 -8.67
N PHE A 10 -10.07 5.52 -7.85
CA PHE A 10 -10.37 4.92 -6.55
C PHE A 10 -11.30 5.80 -5.68
N HIS A 11 -10.95 7.08 -5.50
CA HIS A 11 -11.73 8.00 -4.68
C HIS A 11 -13.13 8.36 -5.25
N GLY A 12 -13.36 8.11 -6.54
CA GLY A 12 -14.67 8.29 -7.15
C GLY A 12 -15.54 7.03 -7.11
N VAL A 13 -14.89 5.87 -7.10
CA VAL A 13 -15.56 4.56 -7.10
C VAL A 13 -16.04 4.16 -5.71
N ILE A 14 -15.16 4.25 -4.72
CA ILE A 14 -15.43 3.72 -3.38
C ILE A 14 -16.68 4.32 -2.72
N PRO A 15 -16.87 5.65 -2.64
CA PRO A 15 -18.09 6.22 -2.05
C PRO A 15 -19.36 5.76 -2.77
N ARG A 16 -19.32 5.67 -4.11
CA ARG A 16 -20.44 5.25 -4.92
C ARG A 16 -20.82 3.80 -4.72
N VAL A 17 -19.79 2.94 -4.66
CA VAL A 17 -19.96 1.49 -4.63
C VAL A 17 -20.33 0.99 -3.24
N LEU A 18 -19.72 1.54 -2.20
CA LEU A 18 -20.03 1.20 -0.81
C LEU A 18 -21.16 2.02 -0.21
N GLU A 19 -21.78 2.92 -1.01
CA GLU A 19 -22.87 3.81 -0.57
C GLU A 19 -22.51 4.58 0.71
N THR A 20 -21.25 4.95 0.88
CA THR A 20 -20.73 5.65 2.07
C THR A 20 -19.74 6.75 1.71
N ASP A 21 -19.95 7.94 2.26
CA ASP A 21 -18.98 9.03 2.17
C ASP A 21 -17.81 8.84 3.17
N ASN A 22 -18.00 7.97 4.17
CA ASN A 22 -17.04 7.73 5.24
C ASN A 22 -16.11 6.53 4.96
N TYR A 23 -15.93 6.15 3.70
CA TYR A 23 -15.06 4.99 3.34
C TYR A 23 -13.64 5.09 3.89
N LYS A 24 -13.16 6.32 4.16
CA LYS A 24 -11.84 6.58 4.76
C LYS A 24 -11.73 6.13 6.22
N GLU A 25 -12.88 5.92 6.88
CA GLU A 25 -12.95 5.44 8.26
C GLU A 25 -13.06 3.92 8.33
N LEU A 26 -13.31 3.26 7.19
CA LEU A 26 -13.35 1.80 7.13
C LEU A 26 -11.96 1.23 7.41
N SER A 27 -11.94 0.11 8.11
CA SER A 27 -10.71 -0.70 8.22
C SER A 27 -10.36 -1.29 6.85
N TRP A 28 -9.10 -1.65 6.66
CA TRP A 28 -8.67 -2.34 5.42
C TRP A 28 -9.45 -3.64 5.16
N PRO A 29 -9.69 -4.50 6.18
CA PRO A 29 -10.58 -5.67 6.02
C PRO A 29 -11.98 -5.31 5.56
N ASP A 30 -12.61 -4.30 6.15
CA ASP A 30 -13.97 -3.90 5.80
C ASP A 30 -14.04 -3.33 4.38
N LEU A 31 -13.04 -2.54 4.00
CA LEU A 31 -12.94 -1.99 2.65
C LEU A 31 -12.78 -3.10 1.60
N ALA A 32 -11.86 -4.03 1.83
CA ALA A 32 -11.62 -5.13 0.89
C ALA A 32 -12.85 -6.04 0.74
N ASN A 33 -13.46 -6.43 1.85
CA ASN A 33 -14.63 -7.30 1.85
C ASN A 33 -15.87 -6.58 1.27
N GLY A 34 -16.06 -5.30 1.58
CA GLY A 34 -17.12 -4.49 0.98
C GLY A 34 -17.00 -4.39 -0.53
N LEU A 35 -15.78 -4.29 -1.09
CA LEU A 35 -15.57 -4.33 -2.53
C LEU A 35 -15.95 -5.67 -3.14
N VAL A 36 -15.70 -6.78 -2.45
CA VAL A 36 -16.11 -8.12 -2.91
C VAL A 36 -17.62 -8.23 -3.00
N GLU A 37 -18.35 -7.69 -2.02
CA GLU A 37 -19.82 -7.76 -1.98
C GLU A 37 -20.48 -7.04 -3.17
N VAL A 38 -19.87 -5.97 -3.66
CA VAL A 38 -20.43 -5.16 -4.76
C VAL A 38 -19.82 -5.46 -6.13
N ASP A 39 -18.78 -6.30 -6.18
CA ASP A 39 -18.11 -6.66 -7.43
C ASP A 39 -18.90 -7.69 -8.25
N SER A 40 -19.65 -7.20 -9.22
CA SER A 40 -20.42 -8.05 -10.13
C SER A 40 -19.56 -8.93 -11.05
N ALA A 41 -18.28 -8.62 -11.21
CA ALA A 41 -17.34 -9.43 -12.01
C ALA A 41 -16.72 -10.59 -11.22
N GLY A 42 -16.79 -10.54 -9.90
CA GLY A 42 -16.24 -11.58 -9.02
C GLY A 42 -14.70 -11.66 -9.05
N TRP A 43 -14.01 -10.56 -9.35
CA TRP A 43 -12.55 -10.47 -9.45
C TRP A 43 -11.90 -9.88 -8.21
N ALA A 44 -12.67 -9.15 -7.39
CA ALA A 44 -12.17 -8.58 -6.16
C ALA A 44 -11.75 -9.69 -5.19
N GLU A 45 -10.63 -9.48 -4.50
CA GLU A 45 -10.12 -10.44 -3.55
C GLU A 45 -10.65 -10.14 -2.14
N PRO A 46 -11.19 -11.14 -1.41
CA PRO A 46 -11.53 -10.96 0.00
C PRO A 46 -10.26 -10.72 0.82
N TRP A 47 -10.44 -10.08 1.98
CA TRP A 47 -9.33 -9.66 2.82
C TRP A 47 -8.33 -10.77 3.12
N ASP A 48 -8.80 -11.94 3.53
CA ASP A 48 -7.91 -13.05 3.90
C ASP A 48 -6.98 -13.46 2.76
N LYS A 49 -7.50 -13.50 1.54
CA LYS A 49 -6.71 -13.84 0.35
C LYS A 49 -5.74 -12.72 -0.02
N LEU A 50 -6.22 -11.47 -0.02
CA LEU A 50 -5.44 -10.29 -0.36
C LEU A 50 -4.28 -10.11 0.63
N SER A 51 -4.57 -10.11 1.93
CA SER A 51 -3.59 -9.90 2.99
C SER A 51 -2.53 -11.01 3.03
N GLY A 52 -2.97 -12.27 2.92
CA GLY A 52 -2.05 -13.41 2.86
C GLY A 52 -1.08 -13.32 1.69
N ARG A 53 -1.59 -13.07 0.48
CA ARG A 53 -0.77 -12.94 -0.73
C ARG A 53 0.23 -11.78 -0.64
N ILE A 54 -0.17 -10.64 -0.08
CA ILE A 54 0.71 -9.49 0.08
C ILE A 54 1.80 -9.81 1.09
N LEU A 55 1.45 -10.32 2.27
CA LEU A 55 2.42 -10.65 3.31
C LEU A 55 3.43 -11.69 2.83
N GLU A 56 2.96 -12.79 2.25
CA GLU A 56 3.82 -13.86 1.71
C GLU A 56 4.80 -13.34 0.66
N GLY A 57 4.33 -12.45 -0.24
CA GLY A 57 5.19 -11.86 -1.26
C GLY A 57 6.31 -10.99 -0.68
N PHE A 58 6.01 -10.15 0.29
CA PHE A 58 7.02 -9.30 0.94
C PHE A 58 7.96 -10.12 1.84
N GLU A 59 7.46 -11.12 2.55
CA GLU A 59 8.30 -12.04 3.31
C GLU A 59 9.25 -12.84 2.42
N ALA A 60 8.81 -13.27 1.23
CA ALA A 60 9.68 -13.97 0.29
C ALA A 60 10.85 -13.10 -0.15
N ILE A 61 10.60 -11.82 -0.48
CA ILE A 61 11.64 -10.84 -0.81
C ILE A 61 12.60 -10.66 0.37
N ALA A 62 12.07 -10.46 1.58
CA ALA A 62 12.87 -10.23 2.77
C ALA A 62 13.78 -11.41 3.09
N ARG A 63 13.27 -12.65 3.00
CA ARG A 63 14.04 -13.88 3.22
C ARG A 63 15.12 -14.08 2.15
N GLU A 64 14.88 -13.69 0.91
CA GLU A 64 15.89 -13.75 -0.15
C GLU A 64 17.04 -12.79 0.14
N VAL A 65 16.73 -11.55 0.54
CA VAL A 65 17.76 -10.58 0.94
C VAL A 65 18.55 -11.07 2.16
N GLU A 66 17.88 -11.59 3.17
CA GLU A 66 18.49 -12.13 4.39
C GLU A 66 19.42 -13.31 4.06
N SER A 67 18.98 -14.25 3.21
CA SER A 67 19.78 -15.41 2.78
C SER A 67 21.00 -15.03 1.94
N SER A 68 20.96 -13.87 1.29
CA SER A 68 22.05 -13.31 0.50
C SER A 68 23.06 -12.50 1.35
N GLY A 69 22.92 -12.50 2.66
CA GLY A 69 23.81 -11.81 3.58
C GLY A 69 23.27 -10.47 4.10
N GLY A 70 22.00 -10.20 3.87
CA GLY A 70 21.35 -8.95 4.27
C GLY A 70 21.56 -7.83 3.25
N GLY A 71 20.94 -6.68 3.50
CA GLY A 71 21.03 -5.50 2.63
C GLY A 71 19.69 -4.81 2.44
N ASN A 72 19.57 -4.06 1.34
CA ASN A 72 18.36 -3.31 1.01
C ASN A 72 17.75 -3.82 -0.29
N ALA A 73 16.43 -3.94 -0.33
CA ALA A 73 15.66 -4.19 -1.55
C ALA A 73 14.78 -2.97 -1.85
N LEU A 74 14.76 -2.52 -3.10
CA LEU A 74 13.81 -1.52 -3.57
C LEU A 74 12.64 -2.24 -4.25
N VAL A 75 11.45 -2.04 -3.69
CA VAL A 75 10.21 -2.59 -4.22
C VAL A 75 9.32 -1.45 -4.70
N VAL A 76 8.92 -1.49 -5.97
CA VAL A 76 7.95 -0.53 -6.52
C VAL A 76 6.57 -1.17 -6.46
N SER A 77 5.63 -0.48 -5.81
CA SER A 77 4.29 -1.00 -5.58
C SER A 77 3.24 0.12 -5.61
N HIS A 78 2.01 -0.20 -5.26
CA HIS A 78 0.86 0.70 -5.28
C HIS A 78 0.38 1.00 -3.86
N SER A 79 -0.27 2.17 -3.69
CA SER A 79 -0.72 2.65 -2.38
C SER A 79 -1.57 1.63 -1.61
N MET A 80 -2.47 0.90 -2.30
CA MET A 80 -3.30 -0.14 -1.67
C MET A 80 -2.48 -1.30 -1.12
N THR A 81 -1.49 -1.78 -1.88
CA THR A 81 -0.59 -2.85 -1.44
C THR A 81 0.27 -2.41 -0.26
N ILE A 82 0.83 -1.21 -0.35
CA ILE A 82 1.66 -0.64 0.72
C ILE A 82 0.82 -0.40 1.98
N GLY A 83 -0.39 0.15 1.84
CA GLY A 83 -1.31 0.38 2.94
C GLY A 83 -1.77 -0.93 3.61
N THR A 84 -2.07 -1.95 2.82
CA THR A 84 -2.41 -3.29 3.35
C THR A 84 -1.25 -3.88 4.14
N LEU A 85 -0.03 -3.82 3.61
CA LEU A 85 1.15 -4.31 4.32
C LEU A 85 1.39 -3.52 5.61
N ALA A 86 1.29 -2.19 5.57
CA ALA A 86 1.45 -1.34 6.75
C ALA A 86 0.42 -1.69 7.84
N TYR A 87 -0.84 -1.90 7.46
CA TYR A 87 -1.89 -2.34 8.38
C TYR A 87 -1.60 -3.72 9.00
N LEU A 88 -1.05 -4.66 8.22
CA LEU A 88 -0.67 -5.99 8.72
C LEU A 88 0.50 -5.93 9.70
N VAL A 89 1.40 -4.96 9.54
CA VAL A 89 2.53 -4.75 10.44
C VAL A 89 2.09 -4.06 11.74
N ASP A 90 1.23 -3.05 11.63
CA ASP A 90 0.66 -2.34 12.79
C ASP A 90 -0.73 -1.78 12.46
N GLU A 91 -1.76 -2.46 12.95
CA GLU A 91 -3.16 -2.07 12.77
C GLU A 91 -3.52 -0.70 13.39
N ASN A 92 -2.71 -0.20 14.32
CA ASN A 92 -2.94 1.10 14.96
C ASN A 92 -2.40 2.26 14.14
N ILE A 93 -1.45 2.02 13.24
CA ILE A 93 -0.83 3.09 12.44
C ILE A 93 -1.83 3.66 11.43
N THR A 94 -2.84 2.87 11.02
CA THR A 94 -3.52 3.29 9.81
C THR A 94 -4.98 2.91 9.76
N LYS A 95 -5.83 3.87 10.02
CA LYS A 95 -7.15 3.84 9.40
C LYS A 95 -7.09 4.21 7.91
N ASN A 96 -6.06 4.94 7.46
CA ASN A 96 -5.81 5.23 6.05
C ASN A 96 -4.45 5.92 5.89
N PRO A 97 -3.34 5.19 5.66
CA PRO A 97 -2.07 5.84 5.43
C PRO A 97 -2.14 6.62 4.13
N ASN A 98 -1.76 7.89 4.21
CA ASN A 98 -1.60 8.69 2.99
C ASN A 98 -0.32 8.23 2.28
N VAL A 99 -0.45 7.30 1.36
CA VAL A 99 0.64 6.80 0.52
C VAL A 99 0.51 7.47 -0.85
N ASP A 100 1.05 8.68 -0.94
CA ASP A 100 1.05 9.47 -2.18
C ASP A 100 1.95 8.85 -3.25
N ASN A 101 1.70 9.18 -4.50
CA ASN A 101 2.56 8.79 -5.61
C ASN A 101 3.98 9.34 -5.42
N GLY A 102 4.98 8.46 -5.57
CA GLY A 102 6.38 8.80 -5.37
C GLY A 102 6.78 8.99 -3.90
N SER A 103 5.95 8.54 -2.96
CA SER A 103 6.35 8.42 -1.56
C SER A 103 7.18 7.16 -1.34
N VAL A 104 7.97 7.17 -0.28
CA VAL A 104 8.79 6.05 0.17
C VAL A 104 8.27 5.53 1.50
N THR A 105 8.05 4.23 1.58
CA THR A 105 7.79 3.52 2.82
C THR A 105 8.98 2.64 3.13
N VAL A 106 9.54 2.77 4.33
CA VAL A 106 10.69 2.00 4.78
C VAL A 106 10.24 0.96 5.79
N LEU A 107 10.49 -0.30 5.46
CA LEU A 107 10.25 -1.44 6.33
C LEU A 107 11.59 -2.09 6.68
N GLU A 108 11.73 -2.49 7.92
CA GLU A 108 12.82 -3.33 8.39
C GLU A 108 12.28 -4.73 8.65
N TYR A 109 13.03 -5.74 8.23
CA TYR A 109 12.70 -7.14 8.49
C TYR A 109 13.81 -7.78 9.33
N GLU A 110 13.45 -8.17 10.53
CA GLU A 110 14.37 -8.80 11.46
C GLU A 110 13.66 -9.89 12.26
N ASN A 111 14.33 -11.02 12.45
CA ASN A 111 13.82 -12.15 13.23
C ASN A 111 12.42 -12.64 12.77
N GLY A 112 12.16 -12.62 11.46
CA GLY A 112 10.90 -13.06 10.87
C GLY A 112 9.75 -12.07 11.00
N ARG A 113 10.01 -10.79 11.28
CA ARG A 113 9.00 -9.76 11.48
C ARG A 113 9.35 -8.46 10.77
N PHE A 114 8.33 -7.83 10.21
CA PHE A 114 8.43 -6.46 9.72
C PHE A 114 8.20 -5.44 10.83
N SER A 115 8.92 -4.32 10.73
CA SER A 115 8.62 -3.09 11.45
C SER A 115 8.64 -1.90 10.49
N ILE A 116 7.81 -0.88 10.76
CA ILE A 116 7.71 0.31 9.91
C ILE A 116 8.63 1.38 10.46
N GLN A 117 9.62 1.79 9.65
CA GLN A 117 10.56 2.87 9.99
C GLN A 117 10.09 4.22 9.45
N ALA A 118 9.46 4.22 8.27
CA ALA A 118 8.81 5.39 7.69
C ALA A 118 7.64 4.96 6.82
N LEU A 119 6.56 5.74 6.78
CA LEU A 119 5.37 5.46 5.99
C LEU A 119 4.98 6.66 5.15
N GLY A 120 4.98 6.49 3.83
CA GLY A 120 4.50 7.50 2.90
C GLY A 120 5.35 8.79 2.86
N ASP A 121 6.66 8.70 3.11
CA ASP A 121 7.56 9.84 3.09
C ASP A 121 7.69 10.42 1.67
N VAL A 122 7.31 11.68 1.50
CA VAL A 122 7.38 12.43 0.23
C VAL A 122 8.61 13.32 0.12
N SER A 123 9.47 13.36 1.12
CA SER A 123 10.65 14.25 1.16
C SER A 123 11.60 14.01 -0.02
N TYR A 124 11.78 12.78 -0.44
CA TYR A 124 12.59 12.41 -1.61
C TYR A 124 12.08 13.06 -2.90
N ARG A 125 10.77 13.05 -3.12
CA ARG A 125 10.13 13.70 -4.27
C ARG A 125 10.29 15.22 -4.22
N GLN A 126 10.14 15.81 -3.04
CA GLN A 126 10.30 17.27 -2.85
C GLN A 126 11.74 17.70 -3.10
N ILE A 127 12.72 16.94 -2.60
CA ILE A 127 14.14 17.20 -2.86
C ILE A 127 14.44 17.08 -4.36
N GLY A 128 13.97 16.04 -5.03
CA GLY A 128 14.13 15.84 -6.46
C GLY A 128 13.56 16.98 -7.28
N ALA A 129 12.35 17.44 -6.97
CA ALA A 129 11.73 18.59 -7.63
C ALA A 129 12.57 19.88 -7.47
N ALA A 130 13.06 20.14 -6.26
CA ALA A 130 13.88 21.32 -5.99
C ALA A 130 15.24 21.30 -6.73
N ILE A 131 15.80 20.12 -7.00
CA ILE A 131 17.03 19.97 -7.81
C ILE A 131 16.73 20.31 -9.28
N LEU A 132 15.67 19.72 -9.84
CA LEU A 132 15.26 19.96 -11.23
C LEU A 132 14.92 21.43 -11.49
N ASP A 133 14.27 22.10 -10.55
CA ASP A 133 13.95 23.52 -10.66
C ASP A 133 15.20 24.40 -10.72
N ARG A 134 16.27 24.04 -10.03
CA ARG A 134 17.56 24.75 -10.09
C ARG A 134 18.26 24.54 -11.43
N GLU A 135 18.31 23.31 -11.93
CA GLU A 135 18.94 22.99 -13.21
C GLU A 135 18.25 23.66 -14.40
N ASN A 136 16.94 23.88 -14.31
CA ASN A 136 16.16 24.57 -15.35
C ASN A 136 16.31 26.12 -15.33
N GLN A 137 16.97 26.69 -14.31
CA GLN A 137 17.21 28.13 -14.19
C GLN A 137 18.62 28.55 -14.61
N GLU A 138 19.50 27.61 -14.89
CA GLU A 138 20.85 27.81 -15.46
C GLU A 138 20.83 27.68 -16.99
#